data_21ffc871238735bdfea33bec85cc8c9e
#
_entry.id   21ffc871238735bdfea33bec85cc8c9e
#
_cell.length_a   1.000
_cell.length_b   1.000
_cell.length_c   1.000
_cell.angle_alpha   90.00
_cell.angle_beta   90.00
_cell.angle_gamma   90.00
#
_symmetry.space_group_name_H-M   'P 1'
#
loop_
_entity.id
_entity.type
_entity.pdbx_description
1 polymer ?
#
loop_
_entity_poly.entity_id
_entity_poly.type
_entity_poly.pdbx_seq_one_letter_code
_entity_poly.pdbx_strand_id
1 'polypeptide(L)'
;MVLLLQYTLIFASVLILVALGGCFSEHSGVINLGLEGVMIMGALGGALAMRYMPANSSTFAMIVVVLLAAALLGTIYSSLLAVACINFKADQTIVGTALNMLGTAGATVIVKAINTAANPDDVSSIIQYAGAKKAFVVNIGSFEFSWFMLVTLLLLIGAYVVLYKTRFGLRLMACGEHPQAADSVGINVYKMRWAGVLISGMLGGLGGIVFITAGVSEWRFEYGVAGFGFLALAVMIFGQWKPTRIALAALLFGLFRALSNVYAGFDFLKAMNIPGPVYNLSLIHISEPTRRS
;
A
#
# COMPACT_ATOMS: atom_id res chain seq x y z
N MET A 1 17.85 -1.61 -19.13
CA MET A 1 17.62 -0.25 -18.58
C MET A 1 16.11 0.08 -18.53
N VAL A 2 15.34 -0.07 -19.61
CA VAL A 2 13.88 0.23 -19.61
C VAL A 2 13.12 -0.56 -18.54
N LEU A 3 13.35 -1.86 -18.45
CA LEU A 3 12.72 -2.74 -17.46
C LEU A 3 13.02 -2.31 -16.00
N LEU A 4 14.27 -1.91 -15.72
CA LEU A 4 14.66 -1.40 -14.40
C LEU A 4 13.88 -0.12 -14.05
N LEU A 5 13.80 0.83 -14.97
CA LEU A 5 13.04 2.06 -14.78
C LEU A 5 11.55 1.78 -14.53
N GLN A 6 10.96 0.87 -15.32
CA GLN A 6 9.58 0.46 -15.19
C GLN A 6 9.28 -0.12 -13.80
N TYR A 7 10.06 -1.13 -13.34
CA TYR A 7 9.87 -1.69 -12.00
C TYR A 7 10.15 -0.68 -10.89
N THR A 8 11.13 0.21 -11.07
CA THR A 8 11.40 1.31 -10.12
C THR A 8 10.17 2.18 -9.94
N LEU A 9 9.54 2.62 -11.03
CA LEU A 9 8.34 3.46 -10.98
C LEU A 9 7.13 2.73 -10.39
N ILE A 10 6.96 1.44 -10.69
CA ILE A 10 5.87 0.63 -10.12
C ILE A 10 6.05 0.50 -8.60
N PHE A 11 7.22 0.06 -8.12
CA PHE A 11 7.46 -0.09 -6.69
C PHE A 11 7.44 1.25 -5.95
N ALA A 12 7.97 2.31 -6.55
CA ALA A 12 7.87 3.66 -6.01
C ALA A 12 6.40 4.09 -5.90
N SER A 13 5.55 3.79 -6.88
CA SER A 13 4.11 4.10 -6.83
C SER A 13 3.41 3.42 -5.66
N VAL A 14 3.69 2.15 -5.40
CA VAL A 14 3.19 1.43 -4.23
C VAL A 14 3.64 2.11 -2.94
N LEU A 15 4.95 2.36 -2.80
CA LEU A 15 5.52 2.95 -1.61
C LEU A 15 5.02 4.37 -1.36
N ILE A 16 4.86 5.20 -2.40
CA ILE A 16 4.30 6.55 -2.29
C ILE A 16 2.88 6.50 -1.72
N LEU A 17 2.00 5.67 -2.29
CA LEU A 17 0.61 5.59 -1.85
C LEU A 17 0.50 5.18 -0.39
N VAL A 18 1.21 4.13 0.01
CA VAL A 18 1.15 3.60 1.37
C VAL A 18 1.82 4.55 2.36
N ALA A 19 2.97 5.13 2.01
CA ALA A 19 3.67 6.09 2.86
C ALA A 19 2.87 7.40 3.04
N LEU A 20 2.18 7.88 2.00
CA LEU A 20 1.23 8.98 2.13
C LEU A 20 0.08 8.63 3.07
N GLY A 21 -0.44 7.39 2.98
CA GLY A 21 -1.43 6.89 3.93
C GLY A 21 -0.94 6.98 5.38
N GLY A 22 0.26 6.46 5.66
CA GLY A 22 0.90 6.60 6.96
C GLY A 22 1.06 8.06 7.39
N CYS A 23 1.49 8.93 6.47
CA CYS A 23 1.70 10.34 6.71
C CYS A 23 0.40 11.05 7.16
N PHE A 24 -0.74 10.80 6.52
CA PHE A 24 -2.03 11.36 6.95
C PHE A 24 -2.45 10.87 8.34
N SER A 25 -2.25 9.60 8.63
CA SER A 25 -2.57 9.04 9.94
C SER A 25 -1.71 9.65 11.04
N GLU A 26 -0.38 9.71 10.85
CA GLU A 26 0.54 10.27 11.85
C GLU A 26 0.33 11.77 12.04
N HIS A 27 0.07 12.54 10.99
CA HIS A 27 -0.32 13.94 11.12
C HIS A 27 -1.63 14.14 11.89
N SER A 28 -2.47 13.12 12.04
CA SER A 28 -3.65 13.18 12.92
C SER A 28 -3.37 12.84 14.38
N GLY A 29 -2.16 12.39 14.70
CA GLY A 29 -1.74 11.90 16.01
C GLY A 29 -2.08 10.43 16.26
N VAL A 30 -2.36 9.64 15.21
CA VAL A 30 -2.58 8.20 15.30
C VAL A 30 -1.59 7.50 14.36
N ILE A 31 -0.70 6.68 14.91
CA ILE A 31 0.27 5.91 14.14
C ILE A 31 -0.44 4.68 13.56
N ASN A 32 -0.38 4.51 12.24
CA ASN A 32 -0.95 3.33 11.58
C ASN A 32 0.13 2.30 11.25
N LEU A 33 0.47 1.46 12.22
CA LEU A 33 1.37 0.31 12.00
C LEU A 33 0.68 -0.87 11.29
N GLY A 34 -0.65 -0.79 11.11
CA GLY A 34 -1.46 -1.80 10.42
C GLY A 34 -1.47 -1.68 8.90
N LEU A 35 -0.60 -0.86 8.30
CA LEU A 35 -0.59 -0.60 6.85
C LEU A 35 -0.39 -1.86 6.00
N GLU A 36 0.37 -2.85 6.47
CA GLU A 36 0.52 -4.14 5.80
C GLU A 36 -0.84 -4.85 5.64
N GLY A 37 -1.61 -4.95 6.73
CA GLY A 37 -2.95 -5.54 6.72
C GLY A 37 -3.95 -4.73 5.88
N VAL A 38 -3.86 -3.40 5.93
CA VAL A 38 -4.67 -2.49 5.11
C VAL A 38 -4.41 -2.71 3.62
N MET A 39 -3.14 -2.84 3.22
CA MET A 39 -2.76 -3.16 1.84
C MET A 39 -3.36 -4.48 1.38
N ILE A 40 -3.27 -5.52 2.20
CA ILE A 40 -3.79 -6.87 1.87
C ILE A 40 -5.31 -6.83 1.69
N MET A 41 -6.02 -6.17 2.59
CA MET A 41 -7.49 -6.06 2.49
C MET A 41 -7.91 -5.18 1.31
N GLY A 42 -7.20 -4.10 1.03
CA GLY A 42 -7.42 -3.30 -0.19
C GLY A 42 -7.15 -4.08 -1.46
N ALA A 43 -6.07 -4.86 -1.50
CA ALA A 43 -5.75 -5.79 -2.59
C ALA A 43 -6.87 -6.82 -2.80
N LEU A 44 -7.40 -7.38 -1.70
CA LEU A 44 -8.55 -8.30 -1.76
C LEU A 44 -9.77 -7.63 -2.39
N GLY A 45 -10.12 -6.40 -1.97
CA GLY A 45 -11.25 -5.65 -2.54
C GLY A 45 -11.11 -5.44 -4.04
N GLY A 46 -9.95 -4.99 -4.49
CA GLY A 46 -9.68 -4.80 -5.91
C GLY A 46 -9.63 -6.11 -6.71
N ALA A 47 -9.05 -7.18 -6.16
CA ALA A 47 -9.01 -8.49 -6.80
C ALA A 47 -10.40 -9.11 -6.95
N LEU A 48 -11.26 -8.99 -5.93
CA LEU A 48 -12.66 -9.42 -6.01
C LEU A 48 -13.43 -8.61 -7.06
N ALA A 49 -13.24 -7.29 -7.11
CA ALA A 49 -13.83 -6.47 -8.15
C ALA A 49 -13.43 -6.93 -9.55
N MET A 50 -12.14 -7.23 -9.78
CA MET A 50 -11.65 -7.78 -11.06
C MET A 50 -12.26 -9.15 -11.40
N ARG A 51 -12.45 -10.02 -10.41
CA ARG A 51 -13.01 -11.37 -10.60
C ARG A 51 -14.48 -11.33 -11.02
N TYR A 52 -15.28 -10.47 -10.39
CA TYR A 52 -16.72 -10.43 -10.60
C TYR A 52 -17.19 -9.45 -11.67
N MET A 53 -16.28 -8.67 -12.22
CA MET A 53 -16.61 -7.71 -13.26
C MET A 53 -16.83 -8.42 -14.60
N PRO A 54 -17.89 -8.04 -15.38
CA PRO A 54 -18.14 -8.63 -16.69
C PRO A 54 -16.97 -8.46 -17.65
N ALA A 55 -16.67 -9.50 -18.43
CA ALA A 55 -15.55 -9.49 -19.39
C ALA A 55 -15.66 -8.38 -20.47
N ASN A 56 -16.87 -7.91 -20.75
CA ASN A 56 -17.13 -6.85 -21.73
C ASN A 56 -17.08 -5.44 -21.13
N SER A 57 -16.63 -5.27 -19.88
CA SER A 57 -16.54 -3.95 -19.25
C SER A 57 -15.48 -3.09 -19.93
N SER A 58 -15.77 -1.78 -20.06
CA SER A 58 -14.77 -0.85 -20.60
C SER A 58 -13.55 -0.77 -19.66
N THR A 59 -12.35 -0.58 -20.24
CA THR A 59 -11.11 -0.40 -19.49
C THR A 59 -11.22 0.67 -18.42
N PHE A 60 -11.87 1.79 -18.73
CA PHE A 60 -12.07 2.88 -17.78
C PHE A 60 -12.96 2.47 -16.60
N ALA A 61 -14.08 1.79 -16.86
CA ALA A 61 -14.95 1.28 -15.80
C ALA A 61 -14.22 0.26 -14.91
N MET A 62 -13.41 -0.62 -15.50
CA MET A 62 -12.57 -1.57 -14.77
C MET A 62 -11.62 -0.85 -13.81
N ILE A 63 -10.88 0.14 -14.29
CA ILE A 63 -9.94 0.91 -13.47
C ILE A 63 -10.67 1.60 -12.30
N VAL A 64 -11.76 2.30 -12.58
CA VAL A 64 -12.51 3.04 -11.55
C VAL A 64 -13.10 2.11 -10.48
N VAL A 65 -13.76 1.02 -10.89
CA VAL A 65 -14.40 0.09 -9.95
C VAL A 65 -13.36 -0.61 -9.09
N VAL A 66 -12.24 -1.05 -9.67
CA VAL A 66 -11.17 -1.72 -8.92
C VAL A 66 -10.51 -0.78 -7.93
N LEU A 67 -10.22 0.46 -8.31
CA LEU A 67 -9.66 1.47 -7.40
C LEU A 67 -10.64 1.81 -6.28
N LEU A 68 -11.92 1.99 -6.58
CA LEU A 68 -12.94 2.26 -5.57
C LEU A 68 -13.11 1.08 -4.60
N ALA A 69 -13.15 -0.15 -5.09
CA ALA A 69 -13.26 -1.34 -4.25
C ALA A 69 -12.05 -1.50 -3.32
N ALA A 70 -10.84 -1.29 -3.84
CA ALA A 70 -9.61 -1.33 -3.05
C ALA A 70 -9.58 -0.22 -1.98
N ALA A 71 -9.94 1.00 -2.35
CA ALA A 71 -10.01 2.14 -1.45
C ALA A 71 -11.07 1.92 -0.35
N LEU A 72 -12.26 1.45 -0.71
CA LEU A 72 -13.35 1.19 0.24
C LEU A 72 -12.98 0.10 1.24
N LEU A 73 -12.48 -1.05 0.78
CA LEU A 73 -12.14 -2.15 1.67
C LEU A 73 -10.96 -1.80 2.58
N GLY A 74 -9.96 -1.09 2.06
CA GLY A 74 -8.86 -0.54 2.85
C GLY A 74 -9.34 0.45 3.91
N THR A 75 -10.29 1.34 3.57
CA THR A 75 -10.89 2.30 4.50
C THR A 75 -11.71 1.60 5.58
N ILE A 76 -12.56 0.63 5.20
CA ILE A 76 -13.38 -0.15 6.15
C ILE A 76 -12.44 -0.91 7.11
N TYR A 77 -11.39 -1.53 6.60
CA TYR A 77 -10.45 -2.25 7.44
C TYR A 77 -9.68 -1.33 8.40
N SER A 78 -9.23 -0.17 7.91
CA SER A 78 -8.55 0.84 8.73
C SER A 78 -9.48 1.44 9.80
N SER A 79 -10.80 1.39 9.62
CA SER A 79 -11.75 1.82 10.66
C SER A 79 -11.65 0.99 11.94
N LEU A 80 -11.20 -0.26 11.87
CA LEU A 80 -10.93 -1.09 13.06
C LEU A 80 -9.81 -0.48 13.91
N LEU A 81 -8.74 0.03 13.27
CA LEU A 81 -7.69 0.77 13.97
C LEU A 81 -8.26 2.04 14.63
N ALA A 82 -9.09 2.79 13.91
CA ALA A 82 -9.70 4.00 14.43
C ALA A 82 -10.59 3.70 15.66
N VAL A 83 -11.44 2.68 15.60
CA VAL A 83 -12.27 2.25 16.73
C VAL A 83 -11.39 1.85 17.92
N ALA A 84 -10.39 1.01 17.71
CA ALA A 84 -9.54 0.53 18.80
C ALA A 84 -8.72 1.66 19.44
N CYS A 85 -8.04 2.48 18.62
CA CYS A 85 -7.08 3.47 19.12
C CYS A 85 -7.73 4.81 19.52
N ILE A 86 -8.79 5.23 18.82
CA ILE A 86 -9.42 6.53 19.09
C ILE A 86 -10.56 6.39 20.11
N ASN A 87 -11.43 5.37 19.97
CA ASN A 87 -12.58 5.19 20.86
C ASN A 87 -12.17 4.47 22.14
N PHE A 88 -11.47 3.34 22.02
CA PHE A 88 -11.06 2.53 23.20
C PHE A 88 -9.69 2.90 23.75
N LYS A 89 -8.95 3.84 23.11
CA LYS A 89 -7.62 4.29 23.55
C LYS A 89 -6.61 3.16 23.72
N ALA A 90 -6.74 2.09 22.91
CA ALA A 90 -5.82 0.96 22.92
C ALA A 90 -4.44 1.38 22.37
N ASP A 91 -3.40 0.63 22.75
CA ASP A 91 -2.06 0.84 22.25
C ASP A 91 -1.98 0.64 20.73
N GLN A 92 -1.47 1.65 20.03
CA GLN A 92 -1.46 1.72 18.56
C GLN A 92 -0.54 0.67 17.94
N THR A 93 0.55 0.31 18.64
CA THR A 93 1.52 -0.68 18.18
C THR A 93 0.92 -2.09 18.23
N ILE A 94 0.28 -2.42 19.34
CA ILE A 94 -0.37 -3.72 19.54
C ILE A 94 -1.53 -3.89 18.56
N VAL A 95 -2.38 -2.88 18.43
CA VAL A 95 -3.52 -2.93 17.49
C VAL A 95 -3.03 -3.02 16.04
N GLY A 96 -2.03 -2.22 15.66
CA GLY A 96 -1.48 -2.24 14.31
C GLY A 96 -0.89 -3.59 13.92
N THR A 97 -0.09 -4.20 14.81
CA THR A 97 0.48 -5.53 14.57
C THR A 97 -0.58 -6.62 14.52
N ALA A 98 -1.59 -6.57 15.39
CA ALA A 98 -2.72 -7.50 15.36
C ALA A 98 -3.51 -7.39 14.04
N LEU A 99 -3.74 -6.17 13.54
CA LEU A 99 -4.40 -5.95 12.25
C LEU A 99 -3.57 -6.49 11.08
N ASN A 100 -2.25 -6.40 11.10
CA ASN A 100 -1.42 -7.01 10.06
C ASN A 100 -1.63 -8.54 9.99
N MET A 101 -1.64 -9.21 11.13
CA MET A 101 -1.90 -10.66 11.20
C MET A 101 -3.34 -10.99 10.77
N LEU A 102 -4.31 -10.22 11.27
CA LEU A 102 -5.72 -10.41 10.93
C LEU A 102 -5.98 -10.18 9.43
N GLY A 103 -5.34 -9.17 8.83
CA GLY A 103 -5.46 -8.86 7.40
C GLY A 103 -5.00 -10.03 6.53
N THR A 104 -3.83 -10.59 6.80
CA THR A 104 -3.29 -11.73 6.06
C THR A 104 -4.14 -12.99 6.24
N ALA A 105 -4.46 -13.34 7.49
CA ALA A 105 -5.26 -14.51 7.79
C ALA A 105 -6.70 -14.38 7.25
N GLY A 106 -7.33 -13.22 7.46
CA GLY A 106 -8.70 -12.95 7.00
C GLY A 106 -8.82 -12.99 5.49
N ALA A 107 -7.92 -12.32 4.76
CA ALA A 107 -7.92 -12.34 3.30
C ALA A 107 -7.70 -13.76 2.76
N THR A 108 -6.76 -14.51 3.34
CA THR A 108 -6.51 -15.91 2.96
C THR A 108 -7.72 -16.81 3.16
N VAL A 109 -8.40 -16.70 4.31
CA VAL A 109 -9.61 -17.49 4.59
C VAL A 109 -10.75 -17.13 3.64
N ILE A 110 -10.99 -15.84 3.39
CA ILE A 110 -12.03 -15.36 2.47
C ILE A 110 -11.77 -15.90 1.07
N VAL A 111 -10.54 -15.81 0.56
CA VAL A 111 -10.20 -16.28 -0.79
C VAL A 111 -10.35 -17.79 -0.91
N LYS A 112 -9.85 -18.55 0.07
CA LYS A 112 -10.02 -20.01 0.11
C LYS A 112 -11.50 -20.40 0.14
N ALA A 113 -12.30 -19.76 0.96
CA ALA A 113 -13.76 -20.01 1.04
C ALA A 113 -14.46 -19.74 -0.29
N ILE A 114 -14.10 -18.64 -1.00
CA ILE A 114 -14.67 -18.31 -2.31
C ILE A 114 -14.25 -19.35 -3.37
N ASN A 115 -12.97 -19.78 -3.36
CA ASN A 115 -12.49 -20.76 -4.33
C ASN A 115 -13.10 -22.13 -4.08
N THR A 116 -13.13 -22.62 -2.84
CA THR A 116 -13.75 -23.91 -2.47
C THR A 116 -15.25 -23.92 -2.74
N ALA A 117 -15.95 -22.78 -2.56
CA ALA A 117 -17.38 -22.68 -2.91
C ALA A 117 -17.61 -22.77 -4.43
N ALA A 118 -16.66 -22.31 -5.25
CA ALA A 118 -16.73 -22.42 -6.71
C ALA A 118 -16.27 -23.80 -7.22
N ASN A 119 -15.26 -24.38 -6.61
CA ASN A 119 -14.72 -25.70 -6.88
C ASN A 119 -14.21 -26.34 -5.58
N PRO A 120 -14.85 -27.42 -5.07
CA PRO A 120 -14.47 -28.07 -3.81
C PRO A 120 -13.02 -28.55 -3.73
N ASP A 121 -12.37 -28.82 -4.87
CA ASP A 121 -10.99 -29.26 -4.94
C ASP A 121 -9.98 -28.09 -4.92
N ASP A 122 -10.44 -26.84 -5.10
CA ASP A 122 -9.58 -25.65 -5.11
C ASP A 122 -9.50 -25.00 -3.71
N VAL A 123 -8.47 -25.37 -2.97
CA VAL A 123 -8.10 -24.81 -1.67
C VAL A 123 -7.04 -23.70 -1.76
N SER A 124 -6.78 -23.19 -2.97
CA SER A 124 -5.77 -22.15 -3.18
C SER A 124 -6.19 -20.79 -2.62
N SER A 125 -5.22 -19.95 -2.28
CA SER A 125 -5.41 -18.56 -1.88
C SER A 125 -5.21 -17.56 -3.03
N ILE A 126 -5.36 -18.02 -4.28
CA ILE A 126 -5.16 -17.24 -5.50
C ILE A 126 -6.52 -16.80 -6.04
N ILE A 127 -6.67 -15.51 -6.35
CA ILE A 127 -7.81 -15.02 -7.13
C ILE A 127 -7.39 -14.92 -8.60
N GLN A 128 -8.15 -15.55 -9.48
CA GLN A 128 -7.94 -15.50 -10.93
C GLN A 128 -8.38 -14.15 -11.48
N TYR A 129 -7.43 -13.27 -11.80
CA TYR A 129 -7.68 -11.93 -12.39
C TYR A 129 -6.74 -11.61 -13.58
N ALA A 130 -6.00 -12.57 -14.08
CA ALA A 130 -4.95 -12.35 -15.08
C ALA A 130 -5.44 -11.64 -16.37
N GLY A 131 -6.69 -11.92 -16.79
CA GLY A 131 -7.29 -11.25 -17.96
C GLY A 131 -7.55 -9.75 -17.74
N ALA A 132 -8.02 -9.39 -16.55
CA ALA A 132 -8.32 -8.01 -16.18
C ALA A 132 -7.04 -7.17 -15.98
N LYS A 133 -5.93 -7.80 -15.63
CA LYS A 133 -4.63 -7.14 -15.41
C LYS A 133 -4.15 -6.35 -16.62
N LYS A 134 -4.44 -6.81 -17.85
CA LYS A 134 -4.08 -6.15 -19.10
C LYS A 134 -4.74 -4.77 -19.26
N ALA A 135 -5.88 -4.53 -18.63
CA ALA A 135 -6.57 -3.24 -18.67
C ALA A 135 -5.78 -2.11 -18.00
N PHE A 136 -4.88 -2.43 -17.08
CA PHE A 136 -4.11 -1.44 -16.32
C PHE A 136 -2.78 -1.05 -16.97
N VAL A 137 -2.40 -1.67 -18.07
CA VAL A 137 -1.12 -1.45 -18.74
C VAL A 137 -1.34 -0.95 -20.16
N VAL A 138 -0.61 0.10 -20.54
CA VAL A 138 -0.55 0.64 -21.89
C VAL A 138 0.88 0.52 -22.40
N ASN A 139 1.06 -0.18 -23.51
CA ASN A 139 2.37 -0.36 -24.12
C ASN A 139 2.72 0.87 -24.97
N ILE A 140 3.78 1.58 -24.60
CA ILE A 140 4.34 2.72 -25.34
C ILE A 140 5.74 2.30 -25.84
N GLY A 141 5.79 1.65 -27.01
CA GLY A 141 7.02 1.05 -27.53
C GLY A 141 7.53 -0.08 -26.61
N SER A 142 8.74 0.05 -26.10
CA SER A 142 9.36 -0.91 -25.18
C SER A 142 9.03 -0.66 -23.69
N PHE A 143 8.26 0.39 -23.39
CA PHE A 143 7.88 0.76 -22.02
C PHE A 143 6.42 0.43 -21.76
N GLU A 144 6.16 -0.36 -20.72
CA GLU A 144 4.80 -0.65 -20.26
C GLU A 144 4.40 0.38 -19.21
N PHE A 145 3.58 1.34 -19.63
CA PHE A 145 3.03 2.35 -18.76
C PHE A 145 1.82 1.81 -18.00
N SER A 146 1.87 1.87 -16.67
CA SER A 146 0.72 1.52 -15.84
C SER A 146 -0.10 2.76 -15.47
N TRP A 147 -1.43 2.69 -15.63
CA TRP A 147 -2.35 3.72 -15.17
C TRP A 147 -2.19 4.05 -13.68
N PHE A 148 -1.71 3.10 -12.90
CA PHE A 148 -1.44 3.32 -11.48
C PHE A 148 -0.34 4.36 -11.24
N MET A 149 0.65 4.49 -12.11
CA MET A 149 1.68 5.53 -12.00
C MET A 149 1.06 6.93 -12.08
N LEU A 150 0.10 7.11 -13.00
CA LEU A 150 -0.63 8.38 -13.15
C LEU A 150 -1.51 8.66 -11.94
N VAL A 151 -2.26 7.67 -11.47
CA VAL A 151 -3.10 7.78 -10.26
C VAL A 151 -2.24 8.16 -9.05
N THR A 152 -1.09 7.51 -8.88
CA THR A 152 -0.15 7.82 -7.78
C THR A 152 0.36 9.26 -7.87
N LEU A 153 0.72 9.72 -9.06
CA LEU A 153 1.19 11.09 -9.25
C LEU A 153 0.08 12.11 -8.90
N LEU A 154 -1.14 11.86 -9.35
CA LEU A 154 -2.29 12.72 -9.03
C LEU A 154 -2.59 12.73 -7.52
N LEU A 155 -2.53 11.56 -6.86
CA LEU A 155 -2.74 11.46 -5.42
C LEU A 155 -1.59 12.08 -4.62
N LEU A 156 -0.35 12.01 -5.09
CA LEU A 156 0.80 12.71 -4.48
C LEU A 156 0.61 14.23 -4.52
N ILE A 157 0.23 14.77 -5.68
CA ILE A 157 -0.08 16.20 -5.83
C ILE A 157 -1.28 16.57 -4.95
N GLY A 158 -2.33 15.77 -4.98
CA GLY A 158 -3.52 15.95 -4.13
C GLY A 158 -3.18 15.95 -2.65
N ALA A 159 -2.37 15.00 -2.19
CA ALA A 159 -1.90 14.92 -0.80
C ALA A 159 -1.10 16.17 -0.39
N TYR A 160 -0.20 16.65 -1.26
CA TYR A 160 0.53 17.89 -1.02
C TYR A 160 -0.41 19.09 -0.88
N VAL A 161 -1.37 19.22 -1.79
CA VAL A 161 -2.37 20.32 -1.74
C VAL A 161 -3.24 20.20 -0.50
N VAL A 162 -3.77 19.03 -0.20
CA VAL A 162 -4.64 18.80 0.96
C VAL A 162 -3.90 19.12 2.26
N LEU A 163 -2.67 18.65 2.46
CA LEU A 163 -1.91 18.86 3.69
C LEU A 163 -1.50 20.33 3.87
N TYR A 164 -0.98 20.97 2.80
CA TYR A 164 -0.32 22.28 2.97
C TYR A 164 -1.12 23.48 2.45
N LYS A 165 -2.13 23.26 1.61
CA LYS A 165 -2.91 24.35 0.99
C LYS A 165 -4.36 24.39 1.43
N THR A 166 -4.82 23.41 2.26
CA THR A 166 -6.21 23.42 2.74
C THR A 166 -6.30 23.62 4.25
N ARG A 167 -7.44 24.15 4.69
CA ARG A 167 -7.75 24.28 6.13
C ARG A 167 -7.85 22.92 6.83
N PHE A 168 -8.22 21.87 6.10
CA PHE A 168 -8.29 20.52 6.63
C PHE A 168 -6.90 20.01 7.03
N GLY A 169 -5.91 20.09 6.13
CA GLY A 169 -4.55 19.62 6.40
C GLY A 169 -3.89 20.38 7.57
N LEU A 170 -4.05 21.70 7.62
CA LEU A 170 -3.54 22.51 8.74
C LEU A 170 -4.15 22.09 10.08
N ARG A 171 -5.48 21.85 10.12
CA ARG A 171 -6.16 21.36 11.33
C ARG A 171 -5.71 19.93 11.70
N LEU A 172 -5.51 19.08 10.70
CA LEU A 172 -5.03 17.70 10.91
C LEU A 172 -3.66 17.71 11.58
N MET A 173 -2.70 18.47 11.05
CA MET A 173 -1.35 18.62 11.62
C MET A 173 -1.38 19.22 13.02
N ALA A 174 -2.18 20.25 13.25
CA ALA A 174 -2.36 20.84 14.58
C ALA A 174 -2.88 19.82 15.61
N CYS A 175 -3.80 18.92 15.20
CA CYS A 175 -4.31 17.86 16.07
C CYS A 175 -3.26 16.80 16.40
N GLY A 176 -2.30 16.55 15.51
CA GLY A 176 -1.21 15.60 15.76
C GLY A 176 -0.14 16.19 16.68
N GLU A 177 0.24 17.45 16.48
CA GLU A 177 1.29 18.12 17.26
C GLU A 177 0.83 18.49 18.67
N HIS A 178 -0.31 19.22 18.78
CA HIS A 178 -0.84 19.72 20.03
C HIS A 178 -2.37 19.57 20.10
N PRO A 179 -2.89 18.36 20.39
CA PRO A 179 -4.33 18.09 20.38
C PRO A 179 -5.13 18.97 21.37
N GLN A 180 -4.56 19.26 22.54
CA GLN A 180 -5.20 20.12 23.56
C GLN A 180 -5.34 21.57 23.08
N ALA A 181 -4.30 22.11 22.42
CA ALA A 181 -4.34 23.45 21.85
C ALA A 181 -5.33 23.52 20.67
N ALA A 182 -5.40 22.47 19.84
CA ALA A 182 -6.37 22.41 18.75
C ALA A 182 -7.83 22.37 19.29
N ASP A 183 -8.08 21.62 20.36
CA ASP A 183 -9.40 21.54 20.99
C ASP A 183 -9.82 22.88 21.62
N SER A 184 -8.91 23.61 22.26
CA SER A 184 -9.19 24.90 22.88
C SER A 184 -9.65 25.98 21.90
N VAL A 185 -9.26 25.87 20.62
CA VAL A 185 -9.72 26.76 19.53
C VAL A 185 -10.92 26.19 18.76
N GLY A 186 -11.58 25.15 19.28
CA GLY A 186 -12.82 24.58 18.75
C GLY A 186 -12.62 23.59 17.59
N ILE A 187 -11.41 23.07 17.39
CA ILE A 187 -11.17 22.02 16.41
C ILE A 187 -11.53 20.66 17.04
N ASN A 188 -12.43 19.92 16.41
CA ASN A 188 -12.80 18.59 16.89
C ASN A 188 -11.70 17.58 16.59
N VAL A 189 -10.82 17.32 17.56
CA VAL A 189 -9.68 16.42 17.47
C VAL A 189 -10.11 14.98 17.13
N TYR A 190 -11.21 14.53 17.72
CA TYR A 190 -11.76 13.19 17.47
C TYR A 190 -12.08 12.99 15.98
N LYS A 191 -12.80 13.93 15.36
CA LYS A 191 -13.13 13.85 13.93
C LYS A 191 -11.90 13.92 13.03
N MET A 192 -10.90 14.73 13.41
CA MET A 192 -9.66 14.86 12.65
C MET A 192 -8.84 13.56 12.68
N ARG A 193 -8.73 12.91 13.83
CA ARG A 193 -8.07 11.60 13.97
C ARG A 193 -8.75 10.54 13.14
N TRP A 194 -10.08 10.44 13.20
CA TRP A 194 -10.84 9.53 12.35
C TRP A 194 -10.58 9.78 10.86
N ALA A 195 -10.65 11.02 10.42
CA ALA A 195 -10.40 11.38 9.02
C ALA A 195 -8.99 10.98 8.57
N GLY A 196 -7.96 11.22 9.40
CA GLY A 196 -6.58 10.83 9.10
C GLY A 196 -6.43 9.33 8.92
N VAL A 197 -7.01 8.52 9.81
CA VAL A 197 -6.95 7.05 9.74
C VAL A 197 -7.74 6.51 8.54
N LEU A 198 -8.91 7.06 8.23
CA LEU A 198 -9.70 6.62 7.08
C LEU A 198 -9.01 6.95 5.75
N ILE A 199 -8.41 8.14 5.62
CA ILE A 199 -7.58 8.50 4.44
C ILE A 199 -6.38 7.56 4.34
N SER A 200 -5.74 7.23 5.47
CA SER A 200 -4.66 6.25 5.52
C SER A 200 -5.10 4.89 4.98
N GLY A 201 -6.29 4.43 5.39
CA GLY A 201 -6.90 3.19 4.89
C GLY A 201 -7.16 3.20 3.39
N MET A 202 -7.68 4.31 2.88
CA MET A 202 -7.93 4.50 1.45
C MET A 202 -6.63 4.40 0.64
N LEU A 203 -5.60 5.16 1.01
CA LEU A 203 -4.33 5.19 0.30
C LEU A 203 -3.55 3.87 0.45
N GLY A 204 -3.56 3.26 1.64
CA GLY A 204 -2.98 1.94 1.87
C GLY A 204 -3.64 0.84 1.04
N GLY A 205 -4.96 0.85 0.94
CA GLY A 205 -5.72 -0.07 0.10
C GLY A 205 -5.41 0.07 -1.38
N LEU A 206 -5.29 1.32 -1.87
CA LEU A 206 -4.83 1.59 -3.23
C LEU A 206 -3.40 1.09 -3.47
N GLY A 207 -2.49 1.28 -2.52
CA GLY A 207 -1.13 0.71 -2.61
C GLY A 207 -1.14 -0.81 -2.72
N GLY A 208 -2.05 -1.48 -2.01
CA GLY A 208 -2.22 -2.94 -2.06
C GLY A 208 -2.63 -3.44 -3.44
N ILE A 209 -3.64 -2.83 -4.08
CA ILE A 209 -4.07 -3.25 -5.42
C ILE A 209 -3.00 -2.97 -6.48
N VAL A 210 -2.27 -1.86 -6.38
CA VAL A 210 -1.14 -1.57 -7.28
C VAL A 210 -0.06 -2.63 -7.16
N PHE A 211 0.23 -3.07 -5.92
CA PHE A 211 1.23 -4.11 -5.68
C PHE A 211 0.87 -5.43 -6.34
N ILE A 212 -0.34 -5.94 -6.16
CA ILE A 212 -0.73 -7.25 -6.73
C ILE A 212 -0.98 -7.22 -8.23
N THR A 213 -1.29 -6.06 -8.81
CA THR A 213 -1.56 -5.95 -10.25
C THR A 213 -0.32 -5.62 -11.07
N ALA A 214 0.53 -4.73 -10.60
CA ALA A 214 1.70 -4.23 -11.34
C ALA A 214 3.03 -4.71 -10.75
N GLY A 215 3.11 -4.94 -9.44
CA GLY A 215 4.35 -5.29 -8.76
C GLY A 215 4.75 -6.76 -8.86
N VAL A 216 3.78 -7.66 -9.02
CA VAL A 216 4.02 -9.13 -9.07
C VAL A 216 3.25 -9.78 -10.20
N SER A 217 3.79 -10.90 -10.72
CA SER A 217 3.17 -11.64 -11.83
C SER A 217 1.99 -12.48 -11.36
N GLU A 218 2.14 -13.20 -10.25
CA GLU A 218 1.13 -14.03 -9.60
C GLU A 218 1.15 -13.76 -8.11
N TRP A 219 -0.02 -13.77 -7.47
CA TRP A 219 -0.14 -13.42 -6.07
C TRP A 219 -0.96 -14.45 -5.29
N ARG A 220 -0.43 -14.83 -4.13
CA ARG A 220 -1.13 -15.65 -3.13
C ARG A 220 -1.31 -14.85 -1.85
N PHE A 221 -2.55 -14.74 -1.38
CA PHE A 221 -2.87 -13.93 -0.20
C PHE A 221 -2.19 -14.40 1.09
N GLU A 222 -1.82 -15.67 1.17
CA GLU A 222 -1.07 -16.24 2.31
C GLU A 222 0.33 -15.64 2.51
N TYR A 223 0.94 -15.06 1.46
CA TYR A 223 2.28 -14.46 1.54
C TYR A 223 2.26 -12.98 1.99
N GLY A 224 1.08 -12.42 2.26
CA GLY A 224 0.94 -10.99 2.61
C GLY A 224 1.40 -10.08 1.47
N VAL A 225 1.84 -8.87 1.73
CA VAL A 225 2.42 -7.95 0.74
C VAL A 225 3.94 -7.80 0.91
N ALA A 226 4.60 -8.86 1.35
CA ALA A 226 6.05 -8.99 1.43
C ALA A 226 6.76 -7.84 2.20
N GLY A 227 6.12 -7.32 3.25
CA GLY A 227 6.66 -6.26 4.10
C GLY A 227 6.60 -4.85 3.49
N PHE A 228 5.89 -4.67 2.38
CA PHE A 228 5.79 -3.34 1.74
C PHE A 228 5.10 -2.30 2.61
N GLY A 229 4.19 -2.69 3.51
CA GLY A 229 3.60 -1.78 4.49
C GLY A 229 4.63 -1.23 5.47
N PHE A 230 5.51 -2.09 6.00
CA PHE A 230 6.61 -1.68 6.87
C PHE A 230 7.67 -0.86 6.12
N LEU A 231 7.99 -1.25 4.87
CA LEU A 231 8.90 -0.50 4.02
C LEU A 231 8.36 0.90 3.73
N ALA A 232 7.05 1.04 3.54
CA ALA A 232 6.42 2.34 3.34
C ALA A 232 6.50 3.24 4.59
N LEU A 233 6.43 2.68 5.80
CA LEU A 233 6.69 3.42 7.03
C LEU A 233 8.13 3.94 7.06
N ALA A 234 9.10 3.11 6.70
CA ALA A 234 10.49 3.55 6.58
C ALA A 234 10.64 4.69 5.55
N VAL A 235 10.02 4.55 4.37
CA VAL A 235 9.99 5.60 3.33
C VAL A 235 9.37 6.90 3.85
N MET A 236 8.31 6.83 4.62
CA MET A 236 7.67 7.99 5.24
C MET A 236 8.61 8.70 6.23
N ILE A 237 9.30 7.94 7.10
CA ILE A 237 10.26 8.48 8.07
C ILE A 237 11.45 9.11 7.33
N PHE A 238 12.03 8.44 6.34
CA PHE A 238 13.08 9.02 5.48
C PHE A 238 12.62 10.29 4.77
N GLY A 239 11.37 10.32 4.32
CA GLY A 239 10.72 11.49 3.73
C GLY A 239 10.34 12.57 4.73
N GLN A 240 10.59 12.37 6.05
CA GLN A 240 10.27 13.34 7.11
C GLN A 240 8.82 13.82 7.05
N TRP A 241 7.88 12.92 6.80
CA TRP A 241 6.43 13.21 6.68
C TRP A 241 6.07 14.28 5.63
N LYS A 242 6.98 14.58 4.69
CA LYS A 242 6.74 15.55 3.62
C LYS A 242 6.48 14.82 2.29
N PRO A 243 5.32 15.00 1.63
CA PRO A 243 4.95 14.28 0.41
C PRO A 243 6.04 14.31 -0.69
N THR A 244 6.67 15.46 -0.90
CA THR A 244 7.75 15.60 -1.89
C THR A 244 9.00 14.78 -1.55
N ARG A 245 9.39 14.73 -0.27
CA ARG A 245 10.52 13.93 0.20
C ARG A 245 10.18 12.45 0.27
N ILE A 246 8.92 12.11 0.61
CA ILE A 246 8.40 10.73 0.54
C ILE A 246 8.53 10.21 -0.89
N ALA A 247 8.18 11.00 -1.91
CA ALA A 247 8.33 10.61 -3.30
C ALA A 247 9.80 10.31 -3.67
N LEU A 248 10.74 11.14 -3.24
CA LEU A 248 12.17 10.91 -3.48
C LEU A 248 12.69 9.66 -2.75
N ALA A 249 12.31 9.48 -1.49
CA ALA A 249 12.65 8.27 -0.73
C ALA A 249 12.06 7.03 -1.39
N ALA A 250 10.78 7.07 -1.81
CA ALA A 250 10.13 5.97 -2.48
C ALA A 250 10.80 5.59 -3.80
N LEU A 251 11.29 6.56 -4.58
CA LEU A 251 12.07 6.30 -5.79
C LEU A 251 13.39 5.58 -5.46
N LEU A 252 14.08 5.99 -4.40
CA LEU A 252 15.31 5.35 -3.96
C LEU A 252 15.07 3.89 -3.53
N PHE A 253 14.10 3.66 -2.63
CA PHE A 253 13.77 2.31 -2.17
C PHE A 253 13.17 1.44 -3.29
N GLY A 254 12.35 2.04 -4.18
CA GLY A 254 11.82 1.41 -5.36
C GLY A 254 12.91 0.96 -6.33
N LEU A 255 13.97 1.77 -6.51
CA LEU A 255 15.14 1.41 -7.31
C LEU A 255 15.86 0.19 -6.75
N PHE A 256 16.13 0.15 -5.43
CA PHE A 256 16.77 -1.03 -4.81
C PHE A 256 15.90 -2.29 -4.96
N ARG A 257 14.58 -2.16 -4.80
CA ARG A 257 13.66 -3.27 -5.00
C ARG A 257 13.62 -3.74 -6.45
N ALA A 258 13.64 -2.81 -7.41
CA ALA A 258 13.69 -3.12 -8.84
C ALA A 258 15.02 -3.80 -9.20
N LEU A 259 16.15 -3.33 -8.67
CA LEU A 259 17.46 -3.95 -8.86
C LEU A 259 17.45 -5.40 -8.37
N SER A 260 16.87 -5.67 -7.20
CA SER A 260 16.75 -7.03 -6.68
C SER A 260 15.94 -7.97 -7.60
N ASN A 261 14.95 -7.44 -8.31
CA ASN A 261 14.15 -8.25 -9.23
C ASN A 261 14.83 -8.45 -10.60
N VAL A 262 15.64 -7.50 -11.04
CA VAL A 262 16.20 -7.47 -12.42
C VAL A 262 17.72 -7.72 -12.46
N TYR A 263 18.37 -7.93 -11.29
CA TYR A 263 19.83 -8.08 -11.19
C TYR A 263 20.37 -9.17 -12.14
N ALA A 264 19.62 -10.25 -12.35
CA ALA A 264 19.99 -11.33 -13.23
C ALA A 264 20.12 -10.93 -14.72
N GLY A 265 19.57 -9.78 -15.11
CA GLY A 265 19.69 -9.21 -16.46
C GLY A 265 20.92 -8.33 -16.68
N PHE A 266 21.72 -8.08 -15.63
CA PHE A 266 22.91 -7.22 -15.72
C PHE A 266 24.19 -8.01 -15.51
N ASP A 267 24.97 -8.24 -16.56
CA ASP A 267 26.22 -9.01 -16.50
C ASP A 267 27.25 -8.41 -15.54
N PHE A 268 27.29 -7.09 -15.41
CA PHE A 268 28.11 -6.38 -14.44
C PHE A 268 27.77 -6.78 -12.98
N LEU A 269 26.48 -6.85 -12.64
CA LEU A 269 26.02 -7.24 -11.30
C LEU A 269 26.25 -8.72 -11.01
N LYS A 270 26.14 -9.56 -12.04
CA LYS A 270 26.49 -10.99 -11.94
C LYS A 270 27.98 -11.17 -11.70
N ALA A 271 28.85 -10.39 -12.38
CA ALA A 271 30.29 -10.44 -12.21
C ALA A 271 30.75 -10.07 -10.80
N MET A 272 29.98 -9.23 -10.08
CA MET A 272 30.24 -8.91 -8.67
C MET A 272 29.88 -10.05 -7.70
N ASN A 273 29.26 -11.12 -8.18
CA ASN A 273 28.83 -12.29 -7.39
C ASN A 273 28.01 -11.94 -6.12
N ILE A 274 27.22 -10.85 -6.19
CA ILE A 274 26.38 -10.38 -5.09
C ILE A 274 25.00 -11.04 -5.24
N PRO A 275 24.50 -11.81 -4.26
CA PRO A 275 23.16 -12.39 -4.32
C PRO A 275 22.09 -11.33 -4.47
N GLY A 276 21.04 -11.61 -5.28
CA GLY A 276 19.92 -10.69 -5.51
C GLY A 276 19.27 -10.12 -4.24
N PRO A 277 19.06 -10.91 -3.17
CA PRO A 277 18.50 -10.42 -1.92
C PRO A 277 19.30 -9.30 -1.24
N VAL A 278 20.62 -9.21 -1.46
CA VAL A 278 21.46 -8.15 -0.88
C VAL A 278 21.07 -6.76 -1.40
N TYR A 279 20.50 -6.66 -2.61
CA TYR A 279 19.99 -5.40 -3.15
C TYR A 279 18.71 -4.93 -2.44
N ASN A 280 18.07 -5.78 -1.64
CA ASN A 280 16.94 -5.44 -0.78
C ASN A 280 17.38 -5.01 0.63
N LEU A 281 18.40 -4.19 0.74
CA LEU A 281 19.04 -3.79 2.01
C LEU A 281 18.06 -3.37 3.13
N SER A 282 16.85 -2.96 2.80
CA SER A 282 15.85 -2.52 3.78
C SER A 282 15.04 -3.67 4.40
N LEU A 283 15.02 -4.87 3.80
CA LEU A 283 14.14 -5.95 4.24
C LEU A 283 14.83 -7.01 5.10
N ILE A 284 16.14 -7.23 4.91
CA ILE A 284 16.87 -8.32 5.57
C ILE A 284 17.09 -8.04 7.06
N HIS A 285 17.20 -6.79 7.47
CA HIS A 285 17.44 -6.43 8.87
C HIS A 285 16.18 -6.23 9.70
N ILE A 286 15.00 -6.13 9.08
CA ILE A 286 13.74 -5.88 9.78
C ILE A 286 12.86 -7.14 9.90
N SER A 287 12.97 -8.11 9.00
CA SER A 287 12.03 -9.22 8.91
C SER A 287 12.54 -10.60 9.33
N GLU A 288 13.85 -10.80 9.51
CA GLU A 288 14.38 -12.07 10.02
C GLU A 288 15.20 -11.87 11.29
N PRO A 289 14.68 -12.26 12.46
CA PRO A 289 15.54 -12.57 13.59
C PRO A 289 16.44 -13.72 13.14
N THR A 290 17.75 -13.47 13.12
CA THR A 290 18.79 -14.45 12.82
C THR A 290 18.45 -15.80 13.44
N ARG A 291 17.99 -16.77 12.64
CA ARG A 291 18.10 -18.18 13.02
C ARG A 291 19.60 -18.50 13.05
N ARG A 292 20.17 -18.38 14.21
CA ARG A 292 21.42 -19.09 14.51
C ARG A 292 21.04 -20.56 14.63
N SER A 293 21.49 -21.32 13.66
CA SER A 293 21.61 -22.78 13.73
C SER A 293 22.55 -23.15 14.88
#